data_cdb0af0e0946729ed959df6e1d91034a
#
_entry.id   cdb0af0e0946729ed959df6e1d91034a
#
_cell.length_a   1.000
_cell.length_b   1.000
_cell.length_c   1.000
_cell.angle_alpha   90.00
_cell.angle_beta   90.00
_cell.angle_gamma   90.00
#
_symmetry.space_group_name_H-M   'P 1'
#
loop_
_entity.id
_entity.type
_entity.pdbx_description
1 polymer ?
#
loop_
_entity_poly.entity_id
_entity_poly.type
_entity_poly.pdbx_seq_one_letter_code
_entity_poly.pdbx_strand_id
1 'polypeptide(L)'
;MTKDIKKGDKEVKKPICGIIMPISSIDNCPESHWKEVKGIITDAVETAGFEAQLVSEANDSGIIQKRIVQNLYNNDIVICDVSCKNPNVMFELGMRLAFDKPTIIVMDNMTKYSFDTAPIEHIGYPRDLSYYQILDFKETLTEKIKGTANAAKQPNYTTFLKNFGEFQVATIENKKGSLDEVVISRLDDLTRQISEIRANQLIRITERPESKSKTEEINNLTRKLIRQYCAENKISERVLCEANEVDDIRRLLYGYIVSNRDMRDLCDSPARIRKAISDNIYPF
;
A
#
# COMPACT_ATOMS: atom_id res chain seq x y z
N MET A 1 -21.64 -54.88 32.42
CA MET A 1 -21.48 -53.41 32.43
C MET A 1 -20.36 -53.05 31.47
N THR A 2 -20.72 -52.85 30.23
CA THR A 2 -19.80 -52.45 29.14
C THR A 2 -19.68 -50.95 29.12
N LYS A 3 -18.47 -50.42 29.37
CA LYS A 3 -18.16 -48.98 29.24
C LYS A 3 -17.93 -48.65 27.78
N ASP A 4 -18.88 -47.93 27.18
CA ASP A 4 -18.70 -47.29 25.89
C ASP A 4 -17.66 -46.17 26.02
N ILE A 5 -16.51 -46.35 25.39
CA ILE A 5 -15.49 -45.33 25.22
C ILE A 5 -15.91 -44.48 24.01
N LYS A 6 -16.50 -43.30 24.25
CA LYS A 6 -16.67 -42.29 23.22
C LYS A 6 -15.29 -41.91 22.68
N LYS A 7 -14.98 -42.33 21.45
CA LYS A 7 -13.90 -41.76 20.63
C LYS A 7 -14.23 -40.29 20.39
N GLY A 8 -13.49 -39.37 20.99
CA GLY A 8 -13.56 -37.99 20.67
C GLY A 8 -13.10 -37.77 19.22
N ASP A 9 -13.99 -37.28 18.37
CA ASP A 9 -13.65 -36.83 17.04
C ASP A 9 -12.59 -35.73 17.18
N LYS A 10 -11.36 -36.00 16.77
CA LYS A 10 -10.36 -34.96 16.55
C LYS A 10 -10.86 -34.15 15.35
N GLU A 11 -11.33 -32.94 15.58
CA GLU A 11 -11.55 -31.95 14.51
C GLU A 11 -10.29 -31.89 13.65
N VAL A 12 -10.36 -32.39 12.44
CA VAL A 12 -9.27 -32.31 11.47
C VAL A 12 -9.23 -30.85 11.03
N LYS A 13 -8.26 -30.11 11.52
CA LYS A 13 -8.05 -28.70 11.17
C LYS A 13 -7.88 -28.61 9.65
N LYS A 14 -8.73 -27.81 8.99
CA LYS A 14 -8.64 -27.58 7.55
C LYS A 14 -7.30 -26.91 7.21
N PRO A 15 -6.68 -27.23 6.07
CA PRO A 15 -5.49 -26.51 5.61
C PRO A 15 -5.87 -25.06 5.25
N ILE A 16 -4.92 -24.15 5.40
CA ILE A 16 -5.15 -22.70 5.22
C ILE A 16 -4.73 -22.28 3.82
N CYS A 17 -5.63 -21.60 3.12
CA CYS A 17 -5.33 -20.89 1.90
C CYS A 17 -5.24 -19.37 2.18
N GLY A 18 -4.03 -18.81 2.05
CA GLY A 18 -3.83 -17.38 2.18
C GLY A 18 -4.33 -16.63 0.94
N ILE A 19 -4.93 -15.45 1.13
CA ILE A 19 -5.35 -14.57 0.05
C ILE A 19 -4.54 -13.28 0.16
N ILE A 20 -3.89 -12.90 -0.94
CA ILE A 20 -3.23 -11.62 -1.17
C ILE A 20 -4.02 -10.90 -2.26
N MET A 21 -4.54 -9.70 -2.00
CA MET A 21 -5.33 -8.96 -2.97
C MET A 21 -5.42 -7.48 -2.61
N PRO A 22 -5.78 -6.60 -3.55
CA PRO A 22 -6.14 -5.22 -3.21
C PRO A 22 -7.33 -5.19 -2.25
N ILE A 23 -7.31 -4.29 -1.26
CA ILE A 23 -8.38 -4.11 -0.27
C ILE A 23 -8.91 -2.68 -0.22
N SER A 24 -8.22 -1.75 -0.87
CA SER A 24 -8.56 -0.34 -0.96
C SER A 24 -8.80 0.07 -2.41
N SER A 25 -9.47 1.20 -2.61
CA SER A 25 -9.77 1.71 -3.95
C SER A 25 -8.51 1.91 -4.78
N ILE A 26 -8.48 1.36 -5.99
CA ILE A 26 -7.39 1.48 -6.96
C ILE A 26 -7.94 1.32 -8.38
N ASP A 27 -7.42 2.07 -9.35
CA ASP A 27 -7.71 1.96 -10.79
C ASP A 27 -9.22 1.90 -11.12
N ASN A 28 -9.99 2.82 -10.55
CA ASN A 28 -11.46 2.90 -10.64
C ASN A 28 -12.23 1.71 -10.03
N CYS A 29 -11.57 0.79 -9.35
CA CYS A 29 -12.22 -0.25 -8.57
C CYS A 29 -12.37 0.24 -7.11
N PRO A 30 -13.60 0.45 -6.62
CA PRO A 30 -13.84 0.86 -5.24
C PRO A 30 -13.59 -0.30 -4.26
N GLU A 31 -13.52 0.01 -2.98
CA GLU A 31 -13.36 -1.01 -1.92
C GLU A 31 -14.46 -2.08 -1.95
N SER A 32 -15.70 -1.70 -2.32
CA SER A 32 -16.82 -2.64 -2.46
C SER A 32 -16.55 -3.72 -3.51
N HIS A 33 -15.92 -3.36 -4.63
CA HIS A 33 -15.52 -4.30 -5.66
C HIS A 33 -14.55 -5.36 -5.11
N TRP A 34 -13.55 -4.94 -4.33
CA TRP A 34 -12.61 -5.88 -3.72
C TRP A 34 -13.24 -6.78 -2.66
N LYS A 35 -14.28 -6.30 -1.98
CA LYS A 35 -15.07 -7.14 -1.06
C LYS A 35 -15.84 -8.24 -1.80
N GLU A 36 -16.38 -7.93 -2.97
CA GLU A 36 -17.05 -8.92 -3.84
C GLU A 36 -16.04 -9.94 -4.38
N VAL A 37 -14.90 -9.49 -4.91
CA VAL A 37 -13.81 -10.38 -5.38
C VAL A 37 -13.31 -11.28 -4.25
N LYS A 38 -13.11 -10.74 -3.03
CA LYS A 38 -12.75 -11.53 -1.85
C LYS A 38 -13.79 -12.63 -1.59
N GLY A 39 -15.07 -12.30 -1.65
CA GLY A 39 -16.15 -13.28 -1.47
C GLY A 39 -16.10 -14.40 -2.50
N ILE A 40 -15.90 -14.06 -3.77
CA ILE A 40 -15.78 -15.02 -4.87
C ILE A 40 -14.60 -15.97 -4.67
N ILE A 41 -13.42 -15.44 -4.33
CA ILE A 41 -12.22 -16.24 -4.07
C ILE A 41 -12.43 -17.11 -2.83
N THR A 42 -13.00 -16.56 -1.75
CA THR A 42 -13.32 -17.30 -0.51
C THR A 42 -14.21 -18.50 -0.80
N ASP A 43 -15.28 -18.34 -1.57
CA ASP A 43 -16.18 -19.43 -1.95
C ASP A 43 -15.44 -20.56 -2.71
N ALA A 44 -14.54 -20.22 -3.64
CA ALA A 44 -13.75 -21.18 -4.38
C ALA A 44 -12.78 -21.96 -3.46
N VAL A 45 -12.14 -21.25 -2.52
CA VAL A 45 -11.23 -21.83 -1.52
C VAL A 45 -11.96 -22.78 -0.59
N GLU A 46 -13.11 -22.40 -0.07
CA GLU A 46 -13.93 -23.25 0.80
C GLU A 46 -14.47 -24.48 0.07
N THR A 47 -14.88 -24.32 -1.20
CA THR A 47 -15.28 -25.44 -2.09
C THR A 47 -14.12 -26.38 -2.36
N ALA A 48 -12.88 -25.90 -2.37
CA ALA A 48 -11.69 -26.72 -2.48
C ALA A 48 -11.32 -27.46 -1.19
N GLY A 49 -11.99 -27.16 -0.05
CA GLY A 49 -11.78 -27.80 1.24
C GLY A 49 -10.74 -27.11 2.13
N PHE A 50 -10.40 -25.88 1.83
CA PHE A 50 -9.47 -25.04 2.59
C PHE A 50 -10.22 -24.02 3.45
N GLU A 51 -9.54 -23.48 4.46
CA GLU A 51 -9.96 -22.28 5.19
C GLU A 51 -9.34 -21.06 4.51
N ALA A 52 -10.17 -20.10 4.12
CA ALA A 52 -9.74 -18.88 3.46
C ALA A 52 -9.34 -17.82 4.50
N GLN A 53 -8.16 -17.23 4.35
CA GLN A 53 -7.67 -16.18 5.23
C GLN A 53 -6.93 -15.10 4.45
N LEU A 54 -7.28 -13.81 4.61
CA LEU A 54 -6.40 -12.74 4.13
C LEU A 54 -5.06 -12.78 4.87
N VAL A 55 -3.97 -12.66 4.14
CA VAL A 55 -2.61 -12.71 4.71
C VAL A 55 -2.40 -11.60 5.75
N SER A 56 -3.08 -10.46 5.58
CA SER A 56 -3.05 -9.33 6.50
C SER A 56 -4.00 -9.45 7.70
N GLU A 57 -4.98 -10.38 7.67
CA GLU A 57 -5.94 -10.58 8.77
C GLU A 57 -5.35 -11.44 9.89
N ALA A 58 -5.73 -11.13 11.11
CA ALA A 58 -5.54 -11.99 12.28
C ALA A 58 -6.50 -11.63 13.42
N ASN A 59 -6.65 -12.59 14.34
CA ASN A 59 -7.52 -12.49 15.51
C ASN A 59 -6.84 -11.85 16.73
N ASP A 60 -5.56 -11.46 16.62
CA ASP A 60 -4.77 -10.85 17.69
C ASP A 60 -4.23 -9.46 17.31
N SER A 61 -3.91 -8.62 18.30
CA SER A 61 -3.26 -7.34 18.11
C SER A 61 -1.74 -7.52 18.11
N GLY A 62 -1.09 -7.35 16.96
CA GLY A 62 0.36 -7.49 16.82
C GLY A 62 0.91 -6.62 15.68
N ILE A 63 2.22 -6.78 15.39
CA ILE A 63 2.85 -6.08 14.27
C ILE A 63 2.36 -6.68 12.96
N ILE A 64 1.59 -5.91 12.19
CA ILE A 64 0.95 -6.35 10.94
C ILE A 64 1.96 -6.95 9.96
N GLN A 65 3.13 -6.31 9.76
CA GLN A 65 4.16 -6.79 8.84
C GLN A 65 4.73 -8.15 9.25
N LYS A 66 4.99 -8.36 10.55
CA LYS A 66 5.49 -9.65 11.05
C LYS A 66 4.48 -10.77 10.76
N ARG A 67 3.22 -10.49 10.94
CA ARG A 67 2.12 -11.42 10.67
C ARG A 67 1.98 -11.73 9.19
N ILE A 68 2.01 -10.71 8.33
CA ILE A 68 2.00 -10.90 6.87
C ILE A 68 3.11 -11.86 6.46
N VAL A 69 4.35 -11.61 6.88
CA VAL A 69 5.49 -12.48 6.57
C VAL A 69 5.29 -13.91 7.09
N GLN A 70 4.78 -14.06 8.32
CA GLN A 70 4.48 -15.38 8.90
C GLN A 70 3.39 -16.12 8.14
N ASN A 71 2.29 -15.45 7.78
CA ASN A 71 1.20 -16.03 7.00
C ASN A 71 1.66 -16.38 5.59
N LEU A 72 2.44 -15.51 4.93
CA LEU A 72 3.05 -15.80 3.64
C LEU A 72 3.95 -17.04 3.68
N TYR A 73 4.62 -17.29 4.80
CA TYR A 73 5.46 -18.46 4.97
C TYR A 73 4.68 -19.72 5.39
N ASN A 74 3.70 -19.60 6.31
CA ASN A 74 3.06 -20.75 6.96
C ASN A 74 1.86 -21.30 6.20
N ASN A 75 1.13 -20.46 5.42
CA ASN A 75 -0.05 -20.92 4.69
C ASN A 75 0.33 -22.01 3.67
N ASP A 76 -0.48 -23.07 3.61
CA ASP A 76 -0.25 -24.23 2.76
C ASP A 76 -0.20 -23.85 1.28
N ILE A 77 -1.12 -23.00 0.86
CA ILE A 77 -1.22 -22.43 -0.47
C ILE A 77 -1.59 -20.94 -0.37
N VAL A 78 -1.20 -20.14 -1.36
CA VAL A 78 -1.56 -18.72 -1.42
C VAL A 78 -2.15 -18.41 -2.79
N ILE A 79 -3.28 -17.70 -2.81
CA ILE A 79 -3.85 -17.05 -4.00
C ILE A 79 -3.46 -15.58 -3.98
N CYS A 80 -2.89 -15.10 -5.08
CA CYS A 80 -2.48 -13.71 -5.22
C CYS A 80 -3.21 -13.05 -6.39
N ASP A 81 -4.05 -12.07 -6.08
CA ASP A 81 -4.73 -11.24 -7.08
C ASP A 81 -3.87 -10.03 -7.44
N VAL A 82 -3.22 -10.11 -8.60
CA VAL A 82 -2.33 -9.06 -9.10
C VAL A 82 -3.04 -7.97 -9.91
N SER A 83 -4.36 -7.94 -9.85
CA SER A 83 -5.17 -6.92 -10.52
C SER A 83 -4.74 -5.50 -10.14
N CYS A 84 -4.78 -4.60 -11.11
CA CYS A 84 -4.33 -3.21 -10.96
C CYS A 84 -2.86 -3.05 -10.54
N LYS A 85 -2.07 -4.11 -10.46
CA LYS A 85 -0.66 -4.12 -10.04
C LYS A 85 -0.41 -3.37 -8.74
N ASN A 86 -1.27 -3.61 -7.74
CA ASN A 86 -1.11 -2.98 -6.44
C ASN A 86 0.30 -3.25 -5.88
N PRO A 87 1.09 -2.22 -5.52
CA PRO A 87 2.49 -2.41 -5.14
C PRO A 87 2.68 -3.27 -3.88
N ASN A 88 1.75 -3.22 -2.92
CA ASN A 88 1.81 -4.05 -1.72
C ASN A 88 1.58 -5.53 -2.07
N VAL A 89 0.58 -5.79 -2.92
CA VAL A 89 0.29 -7.14 -3.44
C VAL A 89 1.50 -7.70 -4.19
N MET A 90 2.12 -6.90 -5.07
CA MET A 90 3.31 -7.32 -5.82
C MET A 90 4.51 -7.62 -4.91
N PHE A 91 4.70 -6.84 -3.84
CA PHE A 91 5.72 -7.07 -2.83
C PHE A 91 5.48 -8.38 -2.05
N GLU A 92 4.24 -8.61 -1.62
CA GLU A 92 3.82 -9.84 -0.92
C GLU A 92 3.97 -11.08 -1.82
N LEU A 93 3.60 -10.96 -3.10
CA LEU A 93 3.82 -12.01 -4.10
C LEU A 93 5.32 -12.33 -4.23
N GLY A 94 6.17 -11.31 -4.37
CA GLY A 94 7.62 -11.49 -4.45
C GLY A 94 8.19 -12.24 -3.25
N MET A 95 7.74 -11.88 -2.03
CA MET A 95 8.13 -12.62 -0.81
C MET A 95 7.65 -14.08 -0.84
N ARG A 96 6.40 -14.32 -1.25
CA ARG A 96 5.86 -15.67 -1.31
C ARG A 96 6.60 -16.55 -2.30
N LEU A 97 6.94 -16.02 -3.48
CA LEU A 97 7.75 -16.71 -4.48
C LEU A 97 9.17 -16.98 -3.98
N ALA A 98 9.77 -16.04 -3.23
CA ALA A 98 11.08 -16.22 -2.60
C ALA A 98 11.10 -17.31 -1.53
N PHE A 99 9.97 -17.59 -0.87
CA PHE A 99 9.81 -18.72 0.02
C PHE A 99 9.64 -20.06 -0.71
N ASP A 100 9.57 -20.04 -2.02
CA ASP A 100 9.43 -21.20 -2.90
C ASP A 100 8.25 -22.11 -2.52
N LYS A 101 7.10 -21.51 -2.30
CA LYS A 101 5.88 -22.19 -1.82
C LYS A 101 4.73 -22.12 -2.83
N PRO A 102 3.78 -23.07 -2.77
CA PRO A 102 2.65 -23.14 -3.70
C PRO A 102 1.88 -21.82 -3.78
N THR A 103 1.76 -21.28 -4.99
CA THR A 103 1.13 -19.98 -5.24
C THR A 103 0.31 -20.06 -6.52
N ILE A 104 -0.91 -19.52 -6.48
CA ILE A 104 -1.79 -19.35 -7.63
C ILE A 104 -1.95 -17.87 -7.86
N ILE A 105 -1.75 -17.42 -9.11
CA ILE A 105 -1.95 -16.03 -9.48
C ILE A 105 -3.28 -15.88 -10.19
N VAL A 106 -4.09 -14.92 -9.76
CA VAL A 106 -5.33 -14.51 -10.43
C VAL A 106 -5.23 -13.06 -10.87
N MET A 107 -5.96 -12.67 -11.89
CA MET A 107 -5.90 -11.34 -12.45
C MET A 107 -7.19 -11.00 -13.19
N ASP A 108 -7.67 -9.77 -13.05
CA ASP A 108 -8.79 -9.31 -13.86
C ASP A 108 -8.41 -9.13 -15.36
N ASN A 109 -9.42 -9.13 -16.24
CA ASN A 109 -9.24 -9.03 -17.68
C ASN A 109 -8.80 -7.64 -18.18
N MET A 110 -8.76 -6.63 -17.33
CA MET A 110 -8.32 -5.26 -17.66
C MET A 110 -6.86 -5.01 -17.30
N THR A 111 -6.31 -5.81 -16.40
CA THR A 111 -4.91 -5.71 -15.97
C THR A 111 -3.97 -6.33 -17.01
N LYS A 112 -2.94 -5.60 -17.40
CA LYS A 112 -1.91 -6.11 -18.31
C LYS A 112 -0.89 -6.94 -17.56
N TYR A 113 -0.40 -8.01 -18.16
CA TYR A 113 0.68 -8.83 -17.60
C TYR A 113 1.90 -7.99 -17.23
N SER A 114 2.53 -8.32 -16.12
CA SER A 114 3.84 -7.78 -15.75
C SER A 114 4.93 -8.68 -16.33
N PHE A 115 6.03 -8.10 -16.82
CA PHE A 115 7.13 -8.84 -17.41
C PHE A 115 7.64 -9.95 -16.47
N ASP A 116 7.82 -9.61 -15.19
CA ASP A 116 8.40 -10.53 -14.19
C ASP A 116 7.49 -11.69 -13.82
N THR A 117 6.16 -11.53 -13.90
CA THR A 117 5.18 -12.58 -13.57
C THR A 117 4.59 -13.28 -14.78
N ALA A 118 4.80 -12.75 -15.98
CA ALA A 118 4.26 -13.31 -17.23
C ALA A 118 4.58 -14.79 -17.47
N PRO A 119 5.74 -15.33 -17.07
CA PRO A 119 6.03 -16.76 -17.19
C PRO A 119 5.20 -17.66 -16.26
N ILE A 120 4.57 -17.10 -15.22
CA ILE A 120 3.72 -17.85 -14.30
C ILE A 120 2.31 -17.89 -14.84
N GLU A 121 1.64 -19.02 -14.74
CA GLU A 121 0.23 -19.15 -15.16
C GLU A 121 -0.68 -18.24 -14.32
N HIS A 122 -1.55 -17.47 -14.99
CA HIS A 122 -2.55 -16.61 -14.36
C HIS A 122 -3.95 -17.13 -14.71
N ILE A 123 -4.85 -17.14 -13.74
CA ILE A 123 -6.27 -17.41 -13.96
C ILE A 123 -6.98 -16.06 -14.06
N GLY A 124 -7.60 -15.81 -15.22
CA GLY A 124 -8.31 -14.56 -15.49
C GLY A 124 -9.73 -14.56 -14.96
N TYR A 125 -10.22 -13.41 -14.50
CA TYR A 125 -11.62 -13.17 -14.18
C TYR A 125 -12.10 -11.83 -14.76
N PRO A 126 -13.41 -11.66 -15.03
CA PRO A 126 -13.94 -10.41 -15.56
C PRO A 126 -14.00 -9.35 -14.45
N ARG A 127 -13.46 -8.13 -14.72
CA ARG A 127 -13.51 -7.01 -13.76
C ARG A 127 -14.93 -6.57 -13.43
N ASP A 128 -15.86 -6.70 -14.38
CA ASP A 128 -17.28 -6.36 -14.19
C ASP A 128 -18.05 -7.41 -13.37
N LEU A 129 -17.38 -8.49 -12.96
CA LEU A 129 -17.91 -9.60 -12.17
C LEU A 129 -19.15 -10.25 -12.80
N SER A 130 -19.22 -10.32 -14.15
CA SER A 130 -20.36 -10.89 -14.86
C SER A 130 -20.61 -12.33 -14.43
N TYR A 131 -21.86 -12.64 -14.09
CA TYR A 131 -22.29 -13.83 -13.38
C TYR A 131 -21.76 -15.16 -13.96
N TYR A 132 -21.98 -15.41 -15.25
CA TYR A 132 -21.57 -16.68 -15.87
C TYR A 132 -20.04 -16.85 -15.88
N GLN A 133 -19.30 -15.78 -16.20
CA GLN A 133 -17.84 -15.85 -16.23
C GLN A 133 -17.24 -16.02 -14.82
N ILE A 134 -17.92 -15.51 -13.81
CA ILE A 134 -17.50 -15.73 -12.41
C ILE A 134 -17.76 -17.17 -11.97
N LEU A 135 -18.83 -17.80 -12.45
CA LEU A 135 -19.04 -19.22 -12.18
C LEU A 135 -17.92 -20.08 -12.76
N ASP A 136 -17.55 -19.85 -14.02
CA ASP A 136 -16.45 -20.55 -14.70
C ASP A 136 -15.11 -20.29 -14.00
N PHE A 137 -14.86 -19.04 -13.58
CA PHE A 137 -13.68 -18.68 -12.82
C PHE A 137 -13.61 -19.43 -11.46
N LYS A 138 -14.73 -19.48 -10.72
CA LYS A 138 -14.79 -20.18 -9.42
C LYS A 138 -14.49 -21.67 -9.59
N GLU A 139 -15.07 -22.31 -10.61
CA GLU A 139 -14.82 -23.73 -10.91
C GLU A 139 -13.34 -23.96 -11.23
N THR A 140 -12.79 -23.18 -12.19
CA THR A 140 -11.38 -23.23 -12.58
C THR A 140 -10.44 -23.01 -11.40
N LEU A 141 -10.70 -21.99 -10.58
CA LEU A 141 -9.90 -21.70 -9.39
C LEU A 141 -9.96 -22.84 -8.38
N THR A 142 -11.15 -23.39 -8.13
CA THR A 142 -11.34 -24.53 -7.22
C THR A 142 -10.52 -25.75 -7.65
N GLU A 143 -10.56 -26.09 -8.94
CA GLU A 143 -9.79 -27.19 -9.50
C GLU A 143 -8.27 -26.93 -9.39
N LYS A 144 -7.85 -25.70 -9.69
CA LYS A 144 -6.44 -25.31 -9.60
C LYS A 144 -5.92 -25.36 -8.17
N ILE A 145 -6.72 -24.96 -7.18
CA ILE A 145 -6.36 -25.08 -5.75
C ILE A 145 -6.12 -26.55 -5.38
N LYS A 146 -7.08 -27.44 -5.71
CA LYS A 146 -6.98 -28.87 -5.44
C LYS A 146 -5.77 -29.50 -6.15
N GLY A 147 -5.58 -29.16 -7.42
CA GLY A 147 -4.47 -29.66 -8.24
C GLY A 147 -3.12 -29.22 -7.70
N THR A 148 -2.96 -27.93 -7.37
CA THR A 148 -1.72 -27.36 -6.84
C THR A 148 -1.39 -27.95 -5.45
N ALA A 149 -2.39 -28.05 -4.57
CA ALA A 149 -2.20 -28.65 -3.24
C ALA A 149 -1.82 -30.13 -3.29
N ASN A 150 -2.37 -30.88 -4.25
CA ASN A 150 -2.00 -32.29 -4.45
C ASN A 150 -0.60 -32.42 -5.07
N ALA A 151 -0.28 -31.58 -6.05
CA ALA A 151 1.05 -31.56 -6.66
C ALA A 151 2.13 -31.19 -5.64
N ALA A 152 1.86 -30.23 -4.74
CA ALA A 152 2.80 -29.80 -3.71
C ALA A 152 3.19 -30.91 -2.70
N LYS A 153 2.39 -31.97 -2.60
CA LYS A 153 2.70 -33.17 -1.77
C LYS A 153 3.64 -34.14 -2.45
N GLN A 154 3.87 -33.99 -3.75
CA GLN A 154 4.73 -34.90 -4.50
C GLN A 154 6.20 -34.50 -4.36
N PRO A 155 7.13 -35.47 -4.26
CA PRO A 155 8.56 -35.17 -4.07
C PRO A 155 9.18 -34.43 -5.27
N ASN A 156 8.57 -34.53 -6.44
CA ASN A 156 9.04 -33.87 -7.68
C ASN A 156 8.32 -32.56 -7.97
N TYR A 157 7.60 -31.99 -7.00
CA TYR A 157 6.92 -30.70 -7.21
C TYR A 157 7.95 -29.61 -7.46
N THR A 158 7.78 -28.92 -8.58
CA THR A 158 8.64 -27.81 -9.00
C THR A 158 7.91 -26.50 -8.76
N THR A 159 8.47 -25.70 -7.89
CA THR A 159 8.02 -24.33 -7.60
C THR A 159 8.65 -23.32 -8.54
N PHE A 160 8.29 -22.04 -8.40
CA PHE A 160 8.81 -20.99 -9.27
C PHE A 160 10.35 -20.92 -9.28
N LEU A 161 11.00 -20.90 -8.12
CA LEU A 161 12.45 -20.75 -8.02
C LEU A 161 13.21 -21.96 -8.57
N LYS A 162 12.71 -23.15 -8.38
CA LYS A 162 13.36 -24.39 -8.87
C LYS A 162 13.51 -24.43 -10.39
N ASN A 163 12.70 -23.65 -11.13
CA ASN A 163 12.87 -23.54 -12.59
C ASN A 163 14.12 -22.75 -12.99
N PHE A 164 14.73 -22.00 -12.07
CA PHE A 164 15.93 -21.19 -12.32
C PHE A 164 17.23 -21.79 -11.73
N GLY A 165 17.13 -22.95 -11.09
CA GLY A 165 18.27 -23.64 -10.49
C GLY A 165 18.06 -24.01 -9.01
N GLU A 166 19.12 -24.43 -8.34
CA GLU A 166 19.11 -24.69 -6.90
C GLU A 166 19.34 -23.40 -6.11
N PHE A 167 18.38 -23.00 -5.31
CA PHE A 167 18.45 -21.84 -4.44
C PHE A 167 18.36 -22.26 -2.97
N GLN A 168 19.11 -21.60 -2.11
CA GLN A 168 18.88 -21.68 -0.67
C GLN A 168 17.69 -20.79 -0.33
N VAL A 169 16.56 -21.43 -0.07
CA VAL A 169 15.32 -20.72 0.31
C VAL A 169 15.45 -20.20 1.74
N ALA A 170 15.05 -18.94 1.96
CA ALA A 170 14.99 -18.39 3.30
C ALA A 170 13.99 -19.18 4.16
N THR A 171 14.47 -19.81 5.23
CA THR A 171 13.65 -20.47 6.23
C THR A 171 13.41 -19.55 7.41
N ILE A 172 12.13 -19.34 7.76
CA ILE A 172 11.78 -18.66 9.00
C ILE A 172 11.85 -19.71 10.13
N GLU A 173 12.95 -19.69 10.85
CA GLU A 173 13.02 -20.45 12.10
C GLU A 173 12.09 -19.78 13.12
N ASN A 174 10.99 -20.45 13.47
CA ASN A 174 10.22 -20.09 14.65
C ASN A 174 11.05 -20.51 15.89
N LYS A 175 12.09 -19.72 16.20
CA LYS A 175 12.70 -19.82 17.52
C LYS A 175 11.61 -19.51 18.52
N LYS A 176 11.16 -20.52 19.25
CA LYS A 176 10.52 -20.30 20.55
C LYS A 176 11.62 -19.67 21.40
N GLY A 177 11.73 -18.34 21.30
CA GLY A 177 12.71 -17.59 22.05
C GLY A 177 12.55 -17.89 23.53
N SER A 178 13.66 -18.01 24.25
CA SER A 178 13.62 -17.99 25.70
C SER A 178 12.89 -16.72 26.14
N LEU A 179 12.31 -16.74 27.34
CA LEU A 179 11.60 -15.55 27.87
C LEU A 179 12.44 -14.28 27.71
N ASP A 180 13.77 -14.40 27.84
CA ASP A 180 14.75 -13.32 27.70
C ASP A 180 14.84 -12.76 26.27
N GLU A 181 14.79 -13.60 25.22
CA GLU A 181 14.79 -13.14 23.81
C GLU A 181 13.48 -12.44 23.46
N VAL A 182 12.35 -12.88 24.02
CA VAL A 182 11.06 -12.19 23.86
C VAL A 182 11.09 -10.83 24.53
N VAL A 183 11.69 -10.72 25.71
CA VAL A 183 11.84 -9.46 26.44
C VAL A 183 12.78 -8.51 25.69
N ILE A 184 13.92 -8.99 25.18
CA ILE A 184 14.85 -8.18 24.38
C ILE A 184 14.17 -7.67 23.12
N SER A 185 13.46 -8.52 22.37
CA SER A 185 12.70 -8.11 21.19
C SER A 185 11.63 -7.05 21.51
N ARG A 186 10.96 -7.15 22.65
CA ARG A 186 10.00 -6.14 23.11
C ARG A 186 10.67 -4.82 23.51
N LEU A 187 11.84 -4.88 24.11
CA LEU A 187 12.63 -3.69 24.44
C LEU A 187 13.11 -2.97 23.18
N ASP A 188 13.56 -3.71 22.16
CA ASP A 188 13.95 -3.14 20.88
C ASP A 188 12.76 -2.47 20.17
N ASP A 189 11.58 -3.11 20.17
CA ASP A 189 10.34 -2.53 19.62
C ASP A 189 9.94 -1.25 20.37
N LEU A 190 10.02 -1.23 21.70
CA LEU A 190 9.76 -0.04 22.52
C LEU A 190 10.76 1.07 22.23
N THR A 191 12.05 0.73 22.10
CA THR A 191 13.10 1.71 21.77
C THR A 191 12.87 2.35 20.41
N ARG A 192 12.42 1.55 19.41
CA ARG A 192 12.04 2.07 18.10
C ARG A 192 10.84 3.00 18.17
N GLN A 193 9.77 2.62 18.90
CA GLN A 193 8.59 3.46 19.09
C GLN A 193 8.92 4.77 19.81
N ILE A 194 9.79 4.74 20.81
CA ILE A 194 10.28 5.95 21.48
C ILE A 194 11.05 6.84 20.51
N SER A 195 11.86 6.25 19.63
CA SER A 195 12.62 6.99 18.62
C SER A 195 11.70 7.66 17.60
N GLU A 196 10.65 6.97 17.14
CA GLU A 196 9.62 7.53 16.27
C GLU A 196 8.81 8.65 16.93
N ILE A 197 8.44 8.49 18.22
CA ILE A 197 7.76 9.54 18.99
C ILE A 197 8.69 10.76 19.15
N ARG A 198 9.97 10.57 19.44
CA ARG A 198 10.95 11.67 19.52
C ARG A 198 11.13 12.37 18.19
N ALA A 199 11.23 11.64 17.09
CA ALA A 199 11.31 12.21 15.75
C ALA A 199 10.06 13.04 15.41
N ASN A 200 8.87 12.54 15.73
CA ASN A 200 7.60 13.23 15.53
C ASN A 200 7.44 14.44 16.46
N GLN A 201 7.98 14.38 17.69
CA GLN A 201 8.00 15.53 18.58
C GLN A 201 9.00 16.61 18.13
N LEU A 202 10.17 16.23 17.60
CA LEU A 202 11.13 17.16 16.99
C LEU A 202 10.51 17.87 15.78
N ILE A 203 9.77 17.15 14.91
CA ILE A 203 9.04 17.75 13.80
C ILE A 203 7.98 18.74 14.30
N ARG A 204 7.23 18.41 15.37
CA ARG A 204 6.25 19.31 16.01
C ARG A 204 6.88 20.51 16.72
N ILE A 205 8.10 20.38 17.25
CA ILE A 205 8.82 21.48 17.90
C ILE A 205 9.43 22.42 16.85
N THR A 206 9.82 21.90 15.68
CA THR A 206 10.28 22.72 14.56
C THR A 206 9.13 23.39 13.78
N GLU A 207 7.90 22.87 13.89
CA GLU A 207 6.66 23.51 13.46
C GLU A 207 6.06 24.36 14.61
N ARG A 208 6.83 25.34 15.15
CA ARG A 208 6.31 26.29 16.12
C ARG A 208 5.18 27.14 15.53
N PRO A 209 4.18 27.52 16.35
CA PRO A 209 3.09 28.43 15.92
C PRO A 209 3.58 29.77 15.37
N GLU A 210 4.80 30.20 15.69
CA GLU A 210 5.45 31.39 15.10
C GLU A 210 5.63 31.30 13.57
N SER A 211 5.78 30.11 12.98
CA SER A 211 5.94 29.99 11.53
C SER A 211 4.62 30.18 10.78
N LYS A 212 3.48 29.82 11.35
CA LYS A 212 2.15 30.05 10.76
C LYS A 212 1.77 31.52 10.79
N SER A 213 2.00 32.20 11.93
CA SER A 213 1.76 33.65 12.05
C SER A 213 2.60 34.44 11.05
N LYS A 214 3.90 34.15 10.98
CA LYS A 214 4.83 34.84 10.09
C LYS A 214 4.55 34.58 8.61
N THR A 215 4.08 33.37 8.24
CA THR A 215 3.66 33.04 6.87
C THR A 215 2.39 33.79 6.49
N GLU A 216 1.45 33.94 7.41
CA GLU A 216 0.21 34.65 7.21
C GLU A 216 0.45 36.16 7.09
N GLU A 217 1.36 36.73 7.86
CA GLU A 217 1.81 38.12 7.74
C GLU A 217 2.47 38.39 6.38
N ILE A 218 3.36 37.49 5.89
CA ILE A 218 3.98 37.59 4.57
C ILE A 218 2.92 37.56 3.47
N ASN A 219 1.95 36.65 3.55
CA ASN A 219 0.88 36.54 2.56
C ASN A 219 -0.02 37.79 2.55
N ASN A 220 -0.37 38.34 3.71
CA ASN A 220 -1.18 39.53 3.82
C ASN A 220 -0.47 40.77 3.24
N LEU A 221 0.82 40.93 3.55
CA LEU A 221 1.62 41.99 3.00
C LEU A 221 1.80 41.84 1.48
N THR A 222 2.03 40.61 1.01
CA THR A 222 2.15 40.33 -0.42
C THR A 222 0.87 40.72 -1.18
N ARG A 223 -0.33 40.35 -0.69
CA ARG A 223 -1.61 40.76 -1.30
C ARG A 223 -1.76 42.28 -1.36
N LYS A 224 -1.40 42.94 -0.27
CA LYS A 224 -1.45 44.42 -0.24
C LYS A 224 -0.56 45.04 -1.32
N LEU A 225 0.68 44.55 -1.43
CA LEU A 225 1.65 45.04 -2.40
C LEU A 225 1.27 44.71 -3.86
N ILE A 226 0.67 43.54 -4.11
CA ILE A 226 0.13 43.20 -5.43
C ILE A 226 -0.97 44.20 -5.84
N ARG A 227 -1.92 44.48 -4.96
CA ARG A 227 -2.99 45.46 -5.23
C ARG A 227 -2.45 46.86 -5.46
N GLN A 228 -1.48 47.27 -4.67
CA GLN A 228 -0.85 48.59 -4.81
C GLN A 228 -0.11 48.69 -6.16
N TYR A 229 0.67 47.67 -6.52
CA TYR A 229 1.35 47.61 -7.81
C TYR A 229 0.37 47.67 -8.99
N CYS A 230 -0.73 46.93 -8.91
CA CYS A 230 -1.78 46.96 -9.93
C CYS A 230 -2.42 48.36 -10.07
N ALA A 231 -2.69 49.04 -8.95
CA ALA A 231 -3.26 50.37 -8.96
C ALA A 231 -2.31 51.40 -9.54
N GLU A 232 -1.03 51.39 -9.13
CA GLU A 232 0.01 52.34 -9.62
C GLU A 232 0.29 52.16 -11.11
N ASN A 233 0.28 50.94 -11.62
CA ASN A 233 0.55 50.62 -13.03
C ASN A 233 -0.72 50.53 -13.90
N LYS A 234 -1.91 50.77 -13.33
CA LYS A 234 -3.23 50.67 -14.02
C LYS A 234 -3.46 49.28 -14.66
N ILE A 235 -3.01 48.23 -14.01
CA ILE A 235 -3.11 46.82 -14.46
C ILE A 235 -4.19 46.12 -13.64
N SER A 236 -5.03 45.34 -14.29
CA SER A 236 -6.00 44.48 -13.59
C SER A 236 -5.29 43.25 -12.98
N GLU A 237 -5.72 42.81 -11.78
CA GLU A 237 -5.22 41.55 -11.18
C GLU A 237 -5.40 40.33 -12.11
N ARG A 238 -6.41 40.35 -13.00
CA ARG A 238 -6.61 39.32 -14.04
C ARG A 238 -5.46 39.21 -15.03
N VAL A 239 -4.83 40.31 -15.38
CA VAL A 239 -3.69 40.35 -16.31
C VAL A 239 -2.47 39.63 -15.70
N LEU A 240 -2.34 39.65 -14.38
CA LEU A 240 -1.29 38.87 -13.68
C LEU A 240 -1.54 37.36 -13.70
N CYS A 241 -2.78 36.93 -13.97
CA CYS A 241 -3.18 35.51 -14.02
C CYS A 241 -3.07 34.90 -15.43
N GLU A 242 -3.09 35.72 -16.50
CA GLU A 242 -3.08 35.27 -17.90
C GLU A 242 -1.67 34.90 -18.38
N ALA A 243 -1.49 33.69 -18.95
CA ALA A 243 -0.22 32.99 -18.99
C ALA A 243 0.85 33.46 -19.98
N ASN A 244 0.52 34.25 -21.04
CA ASN A 244 1.42 34.48 -22.19
C ASN A 244 2.16 35.83 -22.25
N GLU A 245 1.76 36.81 -21.46
CA GLU A 245 2.43 38.16 -21.43
C GLU A 245 3.11 38.43 -20.08
N VAL A 246 3.24 37.44 -19.24
CA VAL A 246 3.37 37.54 -17.79
C VAL A 246 4.81 37.58 -17.29
N ASP A 247 5.80 37.07 -18.02
CA ASP A 247 7.16 36.95 -17.47
C ASP A 247 7.79 38.32 -17.14
N ASP A 248 7.62 39.31 -17.97
CA ASP A 248 8.14 40.65 -17.69
C ASP A 248 7.37 41.37 -16.58
N ILE A 249 6.03 41.27 -16.59
CA ILE A 249 5.18 41.88 -15.55
C ILE A 249 5.42 41.23 -14.20
N ARG A 250 5.52 39.88 -14.15
CA ARG A 250 5.84 39.16 -12.91
C ARG A 250 7.23 39.48 -12.40
N ARG A 251 8.18 39.66 -13.28
CA ARG A 251 9.54 40.05 -12.92
C ARG A 251 9.59 41.45 -12.31
N LEU A 252 8.83 42.40 -12.88
CA LEU A 252 8.69 43.74 -12.36
C LEU A 252 7.96 43.77 -11.03
N LEU A 253 6.85 42.98 -10.90
CA LEU A 253 6.13 42.81 -9.65
C LEU A 253 7.02 42.23 -8.54
N TYR A 254 7.81 41.19 -8.87
CA TYR A 254 8.76 40.62 -7.93
C TYR A 254 9.79 41.66 -7.47
N GLY A 255 10.34 42.45 -8.40
CA GLY A 255 11.27 43.53 -8.09
C GLY A 255 10.64 44.59 -7.18
N TYR A 256 9.38 44.95 -7.43
CA TYR A 256 8.62 45.90 -6.62
C TYR A 256 8.41 45.41 -5.19
N ILE A 257 8.01 44.14 -5.02
CA ILE A 257 7.76 43.52 -3.71
C ILE A 257 9.06 43.35 -2.92
N VAL A 258 10.15 42.88 -3.56
CA VAL A 258 11.45 42.70 -2.90
C VAL A 258 12.12 44.03 -2.51
N SER A 259 11.84 45.14 -3.24
CA SER A 259 12.34 46.47 -2.90
C SER A 259 11.57 47.13 -1.75
N ASN A 260 10.38 46.61 -1.40
CA ASN A 260 9.60 47.15 -0.29
C ASN A 260 10.29 46.92 1.05
N ARG A 261 10.39 47.97 1.90
CA ARG A 261 11.09 47.92 3.18
C ARG A 261 10.42 46.92 4.14
N ASP A 262 9.11 46.98 4.28
CA ASP A 262 8.37 46.14 5.23
C ASP A 262 8.49 44.66 4.85
N MET A 263 8.55 44.36 3.53
CA MET A 263 8.76 43.00 3.06
C MET A 263 10.18 42.51 3.36
N ARG A 264 11.19 43.34 3.21
CA ARG A 264 12.58 42.95 3.57
C ARG A 264 12.77 42.74 5.07
N ASP A 265 12.09 43.52 5.88
CA ASP A 265 12.14 43.38 7.35
C ASP A 265 11.38 42.13 7.82
N LEU A 266 10.34 41.72 7.08
CA LEU A 266 9.51 40.54 7.40
C LEU A 266 10.08 39.21 6.86
N CYS A 267 10.72 39.25 5.68
CA CYS A 267 11.18 38.07 4.97
C CYS A 267 12.49 38.34 4.22
N ASP A 268 13.56 37.70 4.64
CA ASP A 268 14.90 37.73 4.02
C ASP A 268 15.12 36.63 2.96
N SER A 269 14.15 35.69 2.81
CA SER A 269 14.26 34.56 1.89
C SER A 269 13.59 34.83 0.54
N PRO A 270 14.37 34.99 -0.57
CA PRO A 270 13.83 35.16 -1.92
C PRO A 270 12.86 34.06 -2.37
N ALA A 271 13.11 32.82 -1.92
CA ALA A 271 12.27 31.68 -2.25
C ALA A 271 10.87 31.78 -1.60
N ARG A 272 10.78 32.25 -0.35
CA ARG A 272 9.51 32.47 0.36
C ARG A 272 8.70 33.60 -0.28
N ILE A 273 9.35 34.68 -0.68
CA ILE A 273 8.68 35.79 -1.38
C ILE A 273 8.12 35.34 -2.72
N ARG A 274 8.88 34.57 -3.53
CA ARG A 274 8.38 34.02 -4.79
C ARG A 274 7.18 33.10 -4.57
N LYS A 275 7.24 32.24 -3.56
CA LYS A 275 6.12 31.37 -3.21
C LYS A 275 4.89 32.17 -2.79
N ALA A 276 5.04 33.17 -1.94
CA ALA A 276 3.95 34.01 -1.51
C ALA A 276 3.30 34.80 -2.68
N ILE A 277 4.09 35.27 -3.65
CA ILE A 277 3.57 35.87 -4.87
C ILE A 277 2.75 34.87 -5.68
N SER A 278 3.28 33.66 -5.91
CA SER A 278 2.60 32.59 -6.63
C SER A 278 1.29 32.21 -5.96
N ASP A 279 1.30 31.98 -4.65
CA ASP A 279 0.12 31.57 -3.87
C ASP A 279 -0.98 32.64 -3.82
N ASN A 280 -0.65 33.94 -4.07
CA ASN A 280 -1.60 35.06 -4.03
C ASN A 280 -2.01 35.59 -5.39
N ILE A 281 -1.34 35.20 -6.47
CA ILE A 281 -1.77 35.50 -7.86
C ILE A 281 -2.74 34.42 -8.35
N TYR A 282 -2.55 33.15 -7.93
CA TYR A 282 -3.45 32.05 -8.22
C TYR A 282 -4.07 31.54 -6.91
N PRO A 283 -5.12 32.19 -6.35
CA PRO A 283 -5.91 31.59 -5.31
C PRO A 283 -6.80 30.52 -5.95
N PHE A 284 -6.34 29.26 -5.93
CA PHE A 284 -6.97 28.00 -6.42
C PHE A 284 -6.69 27.61 -7.86
#